data_179dc1f12c690e9c112f7834f650c8d1
#
_entry.id   179dc1f12c690e9c112f7834f650c8d1
#
_cell.length_a   1.000
_cell.length_b   1.000
_cell.length_c   1.000
_cell.angle_alpha   90.00
_cell.angle_beta   90.00
_cell.angle_gamma   90.00
#
_symmetry.space_group_name_H-M   'P 1'
#
loop_
_entity.id
_entity.type
_entity.pdbx_description
1 polymer ?
#
loop_
_entity_poly.entity_id
_entity_poly.type
_entity_poly.pdbx_seq_one_letter_code
_entity_poly.pdbx_strand_id
1 'polypeptide(L)'
;VDWPATFYEWKAGRGCPACLEGRPESTAAGVRFFMGEVCDAYLIRADIQRGLAMAVWRGRHVAEPTELTEAEAGQYGREVLRVGRAIEAVLAPVKLNYDLLGNSVPHLHTHIVPRYADDPRPGWPFQFPDPDPPPMPEERLLADVEALRAALSGG
;
A
#
# COMPACT_ATOMS: atom_id res chain seq x y z
N VAL A 1 -18.35 -11.98 17.46
CA VAL A 1 -17.59 -10.75 17.73
C VAL A 1 -17.96 -9.74 16.68
N ASP A 2 -18.47 -8.58 17.12
CA ASP A 2 -18.90 -7.52 16.21
C ASP A 2 -17.70 -6.66 15.77
N TRP A 3 -17.85 -6.01 14.62
CA TRP A 3 -16.89 -5.01 14.18
C TRP A 3 -16.89 -3.81 15.15
N PRO A 4 -15.74 -3.19 15.44
CA PRO A 4 -15.70 -2.02 16.31
C PRO A 4 -16.59 -0.88 15.81
N ALA A 5 -17.21 -0.13 16.70
CA ALA A 5 -18.04 1.04 16.33
C ALA A 5 -17.27 2.06 15.48
N THR A 6 -15.98 2.26 15.80
CA THR A 6 -15.07 3.13 15.03
C THR A 6 -14.93 2.71 13.57
N PHE A 7 -15.01 1.40 13.28
CA PHE A 7 -14.96 0.92 11.90
C PHE A 7 -16.11 1.48 11.06
N TYR A 8 -17.33 1.45 11.61
CA TYR A 8 -18.51 1.98 10.91
C TYR A 8 -18.44 3.50 10.70
N GLU A 9 -17.93 4.22 11.71
CA GLU A 9 -17.70 5.67 11.61
C GLU A 9 -16.70 6.00 10.51
N TRP A 10 -15.56 5.34 10.52
CA TRP A 10 -14.52 5.53 9.50
C TRP A 10 -14.98 5.10 8.11
N LYS A 11 -15.72 4.01 8.02
CA LYS A 11 -16.29 3.54 6.74
C LYS A 11 -17.24 4.58 6.14
N ALA A 12 -17.96 5.28 6.98
CA ALA A 12 -18.84 6.38 6.58
C ALA A 12 -18.09 7.71 6.35
N GLY A 13 -16.76 7.72 6.45
CA GLY A 13 -15.92 8.90 6.25
C GLY A 13 -15.77 9.80 7.48
N ARG A 14 -16.38 9.44 8.60
CA ARG A 14 -16.30 10.25 9.83
C ARG A 14 -15.04 9.89 10.61
N GLY A 15 -14.10 10.85 10.67
CA GLY A 15 -12.85 10.67 11.40
C GLY A 15 -11.91 9.61 10.81
N CYS A 16 -12.05 9.29 9.53
CA CYS A 16 -11.18 8.32 8.84
C CYS A 16 -9.71 8.74 8.96
N PRO A 17 -8.84 7.91 9.56
CA PRO A 17 -7.43 8.26 9.76
C PRO A 17 -6.69 8.59 8.47
N ALA A 18 -6.94 7.83 7.39
CA ALA A 18 -6.29 8.04 6.12
C ALA A 18 -6.71 9.36 5.45
N CYS A 19 -7.97 9.78 5.62
CA CYS A 19 -8.43 11.09 5.15
C CYS A 19 -7.82 12.23 5.95
N LEU A 20 -7.76 12.09 7.27
CA LEU A 20 -7.17 13.10 8.17
C LEU A 20 -5.66 13.25 7.98
N GLU A 21 -4.98 12.18 7.64
CA GLU A 21 -3.55 12.16 7.33
C GLU A 21 -3.19 13.08 6.15
N GLY A 22 -4.08 13.22 5.18
CA GLY A 22 -3.81 13.96 3.95
C GLY A 22 -2.90 13.17 3.00
N ARG A 23 -1.90 13.87 2.44
CA ARG A 23 -0.92 13.27 1.51
C ARG A 23 0.53 13.47 2.02
N PRO A 24 0.88 12.93 3.19
CA PRO A 24 2.20 13.17 3.77
C PRO A 24 3.29 12.42 2.97
N GLU A 25 4.49 12.98 3.01
CA GLU A 25 5.67 12.33 2.42
C GLU A 25 6.19 11.18 3.27
N SER A 26 5.99 11.27 4.59
CA SER A 26 6.44 10.27 5.55
C SER A 26 5.43 10.14 6.68
N THR A 27 5.18 8.89 7.10
CA THR A 27 4.34 8.55 8.23
C THR A 27 5.08 7.59 9.17
N ALA A 28 4.48 7.29 10.33
CA ALA A 28 4.99 6.23 11.19
C ALA A 28 4.98 4.86 10.48
N ALA A 29 4.06 4.63 9.55
CA ALA A 29 3.91 3.36 8.84
C ALA A 29 4.81 3.23 7.61
N GLY A 30 5.16 4.33 6.92
CA GLY A 30 5.88 4.23 5.67
C GLY A 30 6.44 5.54 5.11
N VAL A 31 7.22 5.41 4.04
CA VAL A 31 7.77 6.53 3.27
C VAL A 31 7.20 6.52 1.86
N ARG A 32 6.65 7.65 1.42
CA ARG A 32 6.07 7.78 0.08
C ARG A 32 7.14 7.74 -1.00
N PHE A 33 6.98 6.85 -1.96
CA PHE A 33 7.85 6.78 -3.14
C PHE A 33 7.11 7.10 -4.45
N PHE A 34 5.79 7.18 -4.43
CA PHE A 34 4.97 7.54 -5.58
C PHE A 34 3.84 8.48 -5.15
N MET A 35 3.64 9.53 -5.92
CA MET A 35 2.52 10.45 -5.78
C MET A 35 1.81 10.52 -7.13
N GLY A 36 0.66 9.88 -7.21
CA GLY A 36 -0.17 9.85 -8.39
C GLY A 36 -1.25 10.92 -8.40
N GLU A 37 -2.12 10.83 -9.37
CA GLU A 37 -3.29 11.69 -9.47
C GLU A 37 -4.33 11.32 -8.41
N VAL A 38 -4.56 10.02 -8.23
CA VAL A 38 -5.57 9.49 -7.30
C VAL A 38 -5.03 8.58 -6.21
N CYS A 39 -3.74 8.25 -6.20
CA CYS A 39 -3.16 7.49 -5.10
C CYS A 39 -1.73 7.91 -4.76
N ASP A 40 -1.35 7.64 -3.51
CA ASP A 40 0.03 7.70 -3.05
C ASP A 40 0.48 6.29 -2.69
N ALA A 41 1.73 5.93 -3.01
CA ALA A 41 2.31 4.67 -2.58
C ALA A 41 3.42 4.87 -1.56
N TYR A 42 3.34 4.09 -0.50
CA TYR A 42 4.29 4.10 0.63
C TYR A 42 5.01 2.77 0.74
N LEU A 43 6.31 2.83 0.94
CA LEU A 43 7.08 1.65 1.34
C LEU A 43 6.95 1.49 2.85
N ILE A 44 6.53 0.31 3.29
CA ILE A 44 6.22 0.03 4.71
C ILE A 44 7.51 -0.06 5.52
N ARG A 45 7.53 0.58 6.71
CA ARG A 45 8.69 0.62 7.60
C ARG A 45 8.90 -0.69 8.36
N ALA A 46 7.81 -1.32 8.81
CA ALA A 46 7.90 -2.59 9.52
C ALA A 46 8.60 -3.65 8.66
N ASP A 47 9.53 -4.42 9.25
CA ASP A 47 10.30 -5.44 8.51
C ASP A 47 9.49 -6.72 8.28
N ILE A 48 8.31 -6.55 7.66
CA ILE A 48 7.39 -7.63 7.33
C ILE A 48 7.87 -8.39 6.10
N GLN A 49 8.11 -7.67 5.02
CA GLN A 49 8.52 -8.22 3.73
C GLN A 49 9.22 -7.11 2.94
N ARG A 50 10.38 -7.41 2.36
CA ARG A 50 11.11 -6.42 1.56
C ARG A 50 10.26 -5.97 0.37
N GLY A 51 10.11 -4.65 0.22
CA GLY A 51 9.34 -4.08 -0.88
C GLY A 51 7.84 -4.08 -0.67
N LEU A 52 7.35 -4.49 0.52
CA LEU A 52 5.94 -4.35 0.86
C LEU A 52 5.53 -2.89 0.74
N ALA A 53 4.59 -2.62 -0.13
CA ALA A 53 4.07 -1.28 -0.40
C ALA A 53 2.57 -1.21 -0.16
N MET A 54 2.09 0.00 0.11
CA MET A 54 0.68 0.30 0.25
C MET A 54 0.32 1.48 -0.66
N ALA A 55 -0.52 1.23 -1.66
CA ALA A 55 -1.09 2.25 -2.52
C ALA A 55 -2.41 2.73 -1.90
N VAL A 56 -2.47 3.99 -1.49
CA VAL A 56 -3.61 4.58 -0.76
C VAL A 56 -4.39 5.50 -1.70
N TRP A 57 -5.68 5.25 -1.85
CA TRP A 57 -6.57 6.16 -2.56
C TRP A 57 -6.57 7.54 -1.90
N ARG A 58 -6.53 8.57 -2.72
CA ARG A 58 -6.59 9.96 -2.28
C ARG A 58 -7.75 10.70 -2.95
N GLY A 59 -8.16 11.80 -2.38
CA GLY A 59 -9.30 12.57 -2.81
C GLY A 59 -10.48 12.43 -1.86
N ARG A 60 -11.69 12.27 -2.40
CA ARG A 60 -12.86 12.00 -1.58
C ARG A 60 -12.73 10.70 -0.82
N HIS A 61 -13.41 10.56 0.30
CA HIS A 61 -13.42 9.30 1.03
C HIS A 61 -14.05 8.18 0.19
N VAL A 62 -13.32 7.08 0.06
CA VAL A 62 -13.79 5.84 -0.58
C VAL A 62 -13.36 4.68 0.33
N ALA A 63 -14.32 3.89 0.79
CA ALA A 63 -14.05 2.72 1.62
C ALA A 63 -13.93 1.45 0.76
N GLU A 64 -14.82 1.30 -0.21
CA GLU A 64 -14.90 0.10 -1.06
C GLU A 64 -14.61 0.45 -2.53
N PRO A 65 -13.91 -0.40 -3.29
CA PRO A 65 -13.66 -0.13 -4.71
C PRO A 65 -14.96 0.00 -5.54
N THR A 66 -16.06 -0.59 -5.08
CA THR A 66 -17.37 -0.47 -5.74
C THR A 66 -17.96 0.94 -5.68
N GLU A 67 -17.44 1.82 -4.83
CA GLU A 67 -17.84 3.24 -4.75
C GLU A 67 -17.17 4.12 -5.80
N LEU A 68 -16.16 3.60 -6.52
CA LEU A 68 -15.46 4.33 -7.57
C LEU A 68 -16.32 4.42 -8.83
N THR A 69 -16.22 5.56 -9.53
CA THR A 69 -16.71 5.66 -10.91
C THR A 69 -15.78 4.83 -11.83
N GLU A 70 -16.22 4.56 -13.07
CA GLU A 70 -15.36 3.86 -14.05
C GLU A 70 -14.06 4.62 -14.31
N ALA A 71 -14.13 5.93 -14.42
CA ALA A 71 -12.94 6.77 -14.63
C ALA A 71 -11.98 6.69 -13.44
N GLU A 72 -12.50 6.78 -12.22
CA GLU A 72 -11.72 6.65 -10.99
C GLU A 72 -11.09 5.25 -10.86
N ALA A 73 -11.87 4.20 -11.11
CA ALA A 73 -11.38 2.82 -11.08
C ALA A 73 -10.26 2.59 -12.11
N GLY A 74 -10.44 3.11 -13.31
CA GLY A 74 -9.42 3.04 -14.36
C GLY A 74 -8.14 3.77 -13.98
N GLN A 75 -8.24 4.97 -13.43
CA GLN A 75 -7.07 5.75 -13.01
C GLN A 75 -6.36 5.10 -11.83
N TYR A 76 -7.10 4.67 -10.81
CA TYR A 76 -6.55 3.94 -9.66
C TYR A 76 -5.82 2.67 -10.09
N GLY A 77 -6.44 1.86 -10.95
CA GLY A 77 -5.84 0.66 -11.50
C GLY A 77 -4.53 0.94 -12.24
N ARG A 78 -4.50 1.95 -13.10
CA ARG A 78 -3.28 2.35 -13.82
C ARG A 78 -2.15 2.75 -12.86
N GLU A 79 -2.46 3.51 -11.82
CA GLU A 79 -1.46 3.95 -10.85
C GLU A 79 -0.95 2.80 -9.99
N VAL A 80 -1.82 1.92 -9.50
CA VAL A 80 -1.43 0.71 -8.74
C VAL A 80 -0.52 -0.19 -9.58
N LEU A 81 -0.85 -0.42 -10.86
CA LEU A 81 -0.04 -1.23 -11.75
C LEU A 81 1.31 -0.57 -12.09
N ARG A 82 1.34 0.76 -12.19
CA ARG A 82 2.59 1.51 -12.37
C ARG A 82 3.53 1.31 -11.17
N VAL A 83 3.00 1.36 -9.97
CA VAL A 83 3.74 1.07 -8.73
C VAL A 83 4.24 -0.38 -8.74
N GLY A 84 3.39 -1.33 -9.10
CA GLY A 84 3.76 -2.74 -9.21
C GLY A 84 4.92 -2.98 -10.18
N ARG A 85 4.88 -2.36 -11.36
CA ARG A 85 5.99 -2.47 -12.34
C ARG A 85 7.30 -1.92 -11.79
N ALA A 86 7.26 -0.84 -11.03
CA ALA A 86 8.47 -0.30 -10.40
C ALA A 86 9.06 -1.29 -9.38
N ILE A 87 8.20 -1.93 -8.57
CA ILE A 87 8.62 -2.96 -7.63
C ILE A 87 9.24 -4.16 -8.36
N GLU A 88 8.61 -4.63 -9.43
CA GLU A 88 9.15 -5.71 -10.26
C GLU A 88 10.53 -5.36 -10.83
N ALA A 89 10.67 -4.14 -11.36
CA ALA A 89 11.93 -3.69 -11.97
C ALA A 89 13.08 -3.58 -10.96
N VAL A 90 12.79 -3.12 -9.74
CA VAL A 90 13.81 -2.87 -8.71
C VAL A 90 14.14 -4.12 -7.91
N LEU A 91 13.14 -4.92 -7.55
CA LEU A 91 13.29 -6.01 -6.58
C LEU A 91 13.18 -7.41 -7.19
N ALA A 92 12.75 -7.52 -8.44
CA ALA A 92 12.63 -8.79 -9.19
C ALA A 92 11.96 -9.94 -8.41
N PRO A 93 10.77 -9.73 -7.83
CA PRO A 93 10.05 -10.80 -7.15
C PRO A 93 9.58 -11.88 -8.14
N VAL A 94 9.34 -13.09 -7.62
CA VAL A 94 8.74 -14.18 -8.41
C VAL A 94 7.25 -13.87 -8.69
N LYS A 95 6.58 -13.21 -7.75
CA LYS A 95 5.15 -12.87 -7.84
C LYS A 95 4.86 -11.60 -7.05
N LEU A 96 3.89 -10.81 -7.49
CA LEU A 96 3.27 -9.77 -6.68
C LEU A 96 1.86 -10.20 -6.28
N ASN A 97 1.52 -10.06 -5.01
CA ASN A 97 0.14 -10.12 -4.56
C ASN A 97 -0.42 -8.71 -4.41
N TYR A 98 -1.67 -8.53 -4.75
CA TYR A 98 -2.40 -7.26 -4.61
C TYR A 98 -3.59 -7.51 -3.71
N ASP A 99 -3.54 -7.00 -2.48
CA ASP A 99 -4.54 -7.29 -1.46
C ASP A 99 -5.35 -6.02 -1.13
N LEU A 100 -6.64 -6.06 -1.44
CA LEU A 100 -7.61 -5.01 -1.13
C LEU A 100 -8.37 -5.41 0.14
N LEU A 101 -7.79 -5.18 1.30
CA LEU A 101 -8.35 -5.64 2.57
C LEU A 101 -9.26 -4.57 3.23
N GLY A 102 -8.67 -3.55 3.85
CA GLY A 102 -9.42 -2.49 4.50
C GLY A 102 -10.15 -2.90 5.78
N ASN A 103 -9.71 -3.99 6.41
CA ASN A 103 -10.39 -4.56 7.58
C ASN A 103 -10.13 -3.76 8.87
N SER A 104 -8.98 -3.10 8.96
CA SER A 104 -8.65 -2.26 10.12
C SER A 104 -9.01 -0.80 9.89
N VAL A 105 -8.66 -0.27 8.73
CA VAL A 105 -9.01 1.09 8.29
C VAL A 105 -9.78 0.99 6.99
N PRO A 106 -11.11 1.22 7.00
CA PRO A 106 -11.95 1.12 5.83
C PRO A 106 -11.82 2.37 4.94
N HIS A 107 -10.66 2.49 4.33
CA HIS A 107 -10.30 3.48 3.34
C HIS A 107 -9.58 2.74 2.21
N LEU A 108 -10.00 2.92 0.97
CA LEU A 108 -9.47 2.17 -0.15
C LEU A 108 -7.95 2.26 -0.22
N HIS A 109 -7.31 1.12 -0.09
CA HIS A 109 -5.87 0.96 -0.27
C HIS A 109 -5.57 -0.45 -0.76
N THR A 110 -4.45 -0.60 -1.45
CA THR A 110 -3.99 -1.89 -1.96
C THR A 110 -2.61 -2.17 -1.39
N HIS A 111 -2.47 -3.28 -0.67
CA HIS A 111 -1.14 -3.80 -0.34
C HIS A 111 -0.57 -4.49 -1.57
N ILE A 112 0.68 -4.17 -1.90
CA ILE A 112 1.43 -4.82 -2.97
C ILE A 112 2.57 -5.58 -2.30
N VAL A 113 2.47 -6.90 -2.32
CA VAL A 113 3.34 -7.80 -1.55
C VAL A 113 4.26 -8.57 -2.50
N PRO A 114 5.55 -8.24 -2.56
CA PRO A 114 6.50 -9.04 -3.32
C PRO A 114 6.68 -10.42 -2.69
N ARG A 115 6.61 -11.46 -3.51
CA ARG A 115 6.89 -12.85 -3.11
C ARG A 115 8.17 -13.30 -3.80
N TYR A 116 9.10 -13.83 -3.04
CA TYR A 116 10.44 -14.20 -3.53
C TYR A 116 10.61 -15.72 -3.63
N ALA A 117 11.72 -16.16 -4.23
CA ALA A 117 11.98 -17.59 -4.46
C ALA A 117 12.13 -18.41 -3.15
N ASP A 118 12.49 -17.75 -2.06
CA ASP A 118 12.62 -18.33 -0.73
C ASP A 118 11.36 -18.21 0.13
N ASP A 119 10.21 -17.91 -0.50
CA ASP A 119 8.94 -17.81 0.21
C ASP A 119 8.62 -19.11 0.96
N PRO A 120 8.37 -19.06 2.28
CA PRO A 120 8.11 -20.26 3.07
C PRO A 120 6.77 -20.93 2.76
N ARG A 121 5.87 -20.23 2.07
CA ARG A 121 4.52 -20.72 1.74
C ARG A 121 4.12 -20.37 0.32
N PRO A 122 4.87 -20.84 -0.70
CA PRO A 122 4.49 -20.62 -2.09
C PRO A 122 3.12 -21.26 -2.38
N GLY A 123 2.27 -20.58 -3.13
CA GLY A 123 0.92 -21.05 -3.43
C GLY A 123 -0.15 -20.66 -2.41
N TRP A 124 0.21 -20.05 -1.28
CA TRP A 124 -0.71 -19.56 -0.27
C TRP A 124 -0.73 -18.03 -0.21
N PRO A 125 -1.84 -17.42 0.24
CA PRO A 125 -1.87 -15.99 0.52
C PRO A 125 -0.80 -15.59 1.53
N PHE A 126 -0.27 -14.38 1.36
CA PHE A 126 0.70 -13.84 2.32
C PHE A 126 0.04 -13.65 3.68
N GLN A 127 0.72 -14.06 4.74
CA GLN A 127 0.25 -13.87 6.11
C GLN A 127 1.01 -12.71 6.76
N PHE A 128 0.29 -11.64 7.02
CA PHE A 128 0.83 -10.52 7.78
C PHE A 128 1.05 -10.94 9.23
N PRO A 129 2.21 -10.64 9.82
CA PRO A 129 2.45 -10.93 11.23
C PRO A 129 1.59 -10.03 12.12
N ASP A 130 1.23 -10.55 13.29
CA ASP A 130 0.53 -9.79 14.32
C ASP A 130 1.18 -10.14 15.69
N PRO A 131 1.79 -9.18 16.40
CA PRO A 131 1.96 -7.77 15.98
C PRO A 131 2.99 -7.58 14.86
N ASP A 132 3.00 -6.38 14.28
CA ASP A 132 4.02 -5.99 13.30
C ASP A 132 5.42 -6.11 13.90
N PRO A 133 6.40 -6.59 13.13
CA PRO A 133 7.80 -6.59 13.56
C PRO A 133 8.36 -5.17 13.66
N PRO A 134 9.52 -5.00 14.34
CA PRO A 134 10.21 -3.72 14.37
C PRO A 134 10.50 -3.19 12.96
N PRO A 135 10.70 -1.86 12.82
CA PRO A 135 11.08 -1.29 11.54
C PRO A 135 12.39 -1.88 11.02
N MET A 136 12.49 -2.02 9.70
CA MET A 136 13.76 -2.31 9.05
C MET A 136 14.76 -1.17 9.25
N PRO A 137 16.08 -1.41 9.10
CA PRO A 137 17.08 -0.35 9.16
C PRO A 137 16.74 0.79 8.20
N GLU A 138 16.77 2.02 8.69
CA GLU A 138 16.37 3.22 7.93
C GLU A 138 17.18 3.38 6.64
N GLU A 139 18.48 3.09 6.67
CA GLU A 139 19.36 3.15 5.50
C GLU A 139 18.85 2.24 4.37
N ARG A 140 18.45 1.01 4.71
CA ARG A 140 17.91 0.05 3.75
C ARG A 140 16.56 0.52 3.18
N LEU A 141 15.69 1.00 4.04
CA LEU A 141 14.40 1.53 3.65
C LEU A 141 14.56 2.69 2.65
N LEU A 142 15.40 3.65 2.97
CA LEU A 142 15.62 4.83 2.12
C LEU A 142 16.31 4.47 0.80
N ALA A 143 17.21 3.51 0.79
CA ALA A 143 17.83 3.02 -0.45
C ALA A 143 16.78 2.40 -1.39
N ASP A 144 15.87 1.59 -0.87
CA ASP A 144 14.78 1.01 -1.65
C ASP A 144 13.79 2.09 -2.13
N VAL A 145 13.48 3.09 -1.29
CA VAL A 145 12.63 4.24 -1.68
C VAL A 145 13.26 5.01 -2.86
N GLU A 146 14.55 5.32 -2.79
CA GLU A 146 15.26 6.03 -3.86
C GLU A 146 15.29 5.23 -5.17
N ALA A 147 15.53 3.91 -5.09
CA ALA A 147 15.53 3.04 -6.26
C ALA A 147 14.13 2.98 -6.91
N LEU A 148 13.07 2.91 -6.12
CA LEU A 148 11.69 2.91 -6.60
C LEU A 148 11.31 4.26 -7.23
N ARG A 149 11.70 5.37 -6.62
CA ARG A 149 11.51 6.71 -7.20
C ARG A 149 12.20 6.85 -8.55
N ALA A 150 13.43 6.37 -8.66
CA ALA A 150 14.19 6.39 -9.91
C ALA A 150 13.50 5.57 -11.01
N ALA A 151 13.00 4.39 -10.68
CA ALA A 151 12.26 3.53 -11.62
C ALA A 151 10.97 4.19 -12.12
N LEU A 152 10.28 4.94 -11.26
CA LEU A 152 9.03 5.65 -11.60
C LEU A 152 9.27 6.90 -12.42
N SER A 153 10.42 7.57 -12.26
CA SER A 153 10.78 8.78 -13.02
C SER A 153 11.18 8.48 -14.46
N GLY A 154 11.64 7.26 -14.77
CA GLY A 154 12.08 6.83 -16.10
C GLY A 154 10.96 6.32 -16.99
N GLY A 155 9.71 6.30 -16.49
CA GLY A 155 8.57 5.71 -17.19
C GLY A 155 7.47 6.66 -17.60
#